data_293491d64d3f7bb89085ed4d3bfc629c
#
_entry.id   293491d64d3f7bb89085ed4d3bfc629c
#
_cell.length_a   1.000
_cell.length_b   1.000
_cell.length_c   1.000
_cell.angle_alpha   90.00
_cell.angle_beta   90.00
_cell.angle_gamma   90.00
#
_symmetry.space_group_name_H-M   'P 1'
#
loop_
_entity.id
_entity.type
_entity.pdbx_description
1 polymer ?
#
loop_
_entity_poly.entity_id
_entity_poly.type
_entity_poly.pdbx_seq_one_letter_code
_entity_poly.pdbx_strand_id
1 'polypeptide(L)'
;MKSMADSVTDILDKMELMLIAIAAISLVVAGIGIMNIMLVSVTERTREIGIRKSLGAKQKDILSQFVIEAGMLSCLGGVIGIIVGSLLAILAGKLLGMDILPTSTSIVVSFTVSAMIGVFFGYMPAKKAAKLNPIDALRYD
;
A
#
# COMPACT_ATOMS: atom_id res chain seq x y z
N MET A 1 -38.82 21.49 2.91
CA MET A 1 -38.22 21.50 4.24
C MET A 1 -37.58 20.14 4.51
N LYS A 2 -36.29 20.08 4.82
CA LYS A 2 -35.66 18.82 5.16
C LYS A 2 -36.11 18.36 6.54
N SER A 3 -36.47 17.09 6.66
CA SER A 3 -36.77 16.50 7.95
C SER A 3 -35.51 16.41 8.83
N MET A 4 -35.70 16.26 10.12
CA MET A 4 -34.58 16.07 11.05
C MET A 4 -33.77 14.82 10.67
N ALA A 5 -34.44 13.76 10.24
CA ALA A 5 -33.79 12.53 9.76
C ALA A 5 -32.89 12.79 8.55
N ASP A 6 -33.36 13.58 7.58
CA ASP A 6 -32.56 13.94 6.42
C ASP A 6 -31.31 14.76 6.80
N SER A 7 -31.47 15.66 7.77
CA SER A 7 -30.35 16.47 8.26
C SER A 7 -29.30 15.62 8.98
N VAL A 8 -29.72 14.64 9.76
CA VAL A 8 -28.81 13.69 10.42
C VAL A 8 -28.07 12.85 9.39
N THR A 9 -28.78 12.34 8.39
CA THR A 9 -28.15 11.55 7.29
C THR A 9 -27.10 12.37 6.56
N ASP A 10 -27.43 13.63 6.21
CA ASP A 10 -26.47 14.54 5.55
C ASP A 10 -25.19 14.74 6.40
N ILE A 11 -25.34 14.86 7.71
CA ILE A 11 -24.17 15.01 8.62
C ILE A 11 -23.34 13.73 8.64
N LEU A 12 -23.99 12.57 8.74
CA LEU A 12 -23.31 11.29 8.76
C LEU A 12 -22.55 11.04 7.44
N ASP A 13 -23.17 11.33 6.32
CA ASP A 13 -22.53 11.19 4.99
C ASP A 13 -21.30 12.10 4.85
N LYS A 14 -21.38 13.33 5.35
CA LYS A 14 -20.23 14.25 5.37
C LYS A 14 -19.10 13.77 6.28
N MET A 15 -19.46 13.23 7.44
CA MET A 15 -18.45 12.65 8.36
C MET A 15 -17.78 11.43 7.73
N GLU A 16 -18.53 10.55 7.09
CA GLU A 16 -17.99 9.40 6.36
C GLU A 16 -17.02 9.86 5.26
N LEU A 17 -17.42 10.84 4.47
CA LEU A 17 -16.55 11.39 3.42
C LEU A 17 -15.25 11.96 3.98
N MET A 18 -15.31 12.68 5.11
CA MET A 18 -14.10 13.19 5.76
C MET A 18 -13.18 12.07 6.24
N LEU A 19 -13.74 11.01 6.82
CA LEU A 19 -12.96 9.85 7.28
C LEU A 19 -12.30 9.13 6.10
N ILE A 20 -13.02 8.97 4.99
CA ILE A 20 -12.48 8.38 3.75
C ILE A 20 -11.33 9.25 3.21
N ALA A 21 -11.48 10.56 3.23
CA ALA A 21 -10.42 11.48 2.79
C ALA A 21 -9.17 11.36 3.65
N ILE A 22 -9.31 11.28 4.97
CA ILE A 22 -8.19 11.09 5.90
C ILE A 22 -7.51 9.74 5.63
N ALA A 23 -8.29 8.67 5.45
CA ALA A 23 -7.78 7.34 5.14
C ALA A 23 -7.02 7.34 3.80
N ALA A 24 -7.54 8.03 2.79
CA ALA A 24 -6.90 8.13 1.48
C ALA A 24 -5.55 8.86 1.57
N ILE A 25 -5.47 9.95 2.32
CA ILE A 25 -4.21 10.66 2.56
C ILE A 25 -3.21 9.75 3.29
N SER A 26 -3.66 9.03 4.30
CA SER A 26 -2.82 8.07 5.04
C SER A 26 -2.26 6.98 4.13
N LEU A 27 -3.07 6.46 3.21
CA LEU A 27 -2.64 5.45 2.23
C LEU A 27 -1.61 6.02 1.25
N VAL A 28 -1.78 7.25 0.79
CA VAL A 28 -0.80 7.92 -0.10
C VAL A 28 0.54 8.08 0.62
N VAL A 29 0.52 8.51 1.88
CA VAL A 29 1.75 8.64 2.69
C VAL A 29 2.42 7.27 2.88
N ALA A 30 1.65 6.24 3.17
CA ALA A 30 2.15 4.88 3.29
C ALA A 30 2.74 4.38 1.97
N GLY A 31 2.11 4.68 0.85
CA GLY A 31 2.60 4.37 -0.49
C GLY A 31 3.94 5.04 -0.80
N ILE A 32 4.08 6.31 -0.45
CA ILE A 32 5.37 7.02 -0.56
C ILE A 32 6.43 6.35 0.31
N GLY A 33 6.06 5.88 1.50
CA GLY A 33 6.95 5.09 2.36
C GLY A 33 7.43 3.80 1.69
N ILE A 34 6.53 3.06 1.05
CA ILE A 34 6.88 1.87 0.26
C ILE A 34 7.84 2.24 -0.87
N MET A 35 7.53 3.29 -1.61
CA MET A 35 8.37 3.78 -2.70
C MET A 35 9.78 4.12 -2.21
N ASN A 36 9.91 4.82 -1.09
CA ASN A 36 11.21 5.20 -0.52
C ASN A 36 12.01 3.98 -0.08
N ILE A 37 11.38 3.02 0.60
CA ILE A 37 12.03 1.77 1.02
C ILE A 37 12.52 0.99 -0.20
N MET A 38 11.70 0.90 -1.23
CA MET A 38 12.05 0.18 -2.47
C MET A 38 13.17 0.88 -3.23
N LEU A 39 13.19 2.22 -3.27
CA LEU A 39 14.27 2.97 -3.91
C LEU A 39 15.61 2.73 -3.20
N VAL A 40 15.61 2.72 -1.87
CA VAL A 40 16.81 2.39 -1.08
C VAL A 40 17.24 0.95 -1.36
N SER A 41 16.31 0.02 -1.34
CA SER A 41 16.58 -1.40 -1.64
C SER A 41 17.19 -1.60 -3.03
N VAL A 42 16.65 -0.92 -4.04
CA VAL A 42 17.21 -0.95 -5.41
C VAL A 42 18.62 -0.42 -5.43
N THR A 43 18.88 0.71 -4.75
CA THR A 43 20.19 1.32 -4.68
C THR A 43 21.22 0.40 -4.01
N GLU A 44 20.85 -0.22 -2.90
CA GLU A 44 21.72 -1.17 -2.18
C GLU A 44 21.97 -2.44 -2.99
N ARG A 45 21.04 -2.86 -3.81
CA ARG A 45 21.11 -4.09 -4.62
C ARG A 45 21.52 -3.85 -6.07
N THR A 46 22.02 -2.66 -6.39
CA THR A 46 22.40 -2.27 -7.76
C THR A 46 23.37 -3.26 -8.38
N ARG A 47 24.40 -3.67 -7.66
CA ARG A 47 25.40 -4.64 -8.13
C ARG A 47 24.76 -6.00 -8.42
N GLU A 48 23.92 -6.50 -7.52
CA GLU A 48 23.18 -7.76 -7.70
C GLU A 48 22.33 -7.73 -8.97
N ILE A 49 21.60 -6.63 -9.19
CA ILE A 49 20.79 -6.42 -10.39
C ILE A 49 21.65 -6.44 -11.65
N GLY A 50 22.81 -5.77 -11.60
CA GLY A 50 23.79 -5.76 -12.69
C GLY A 50 24.32 -7.14 -13.03
N ILE A 51 24.64 -7.93 -12.02
CA ILE A 51 25.10 -9.33 -12.19
C ILE A 51 23.99 -10.15 -12.88
N ARG A 52 22.75 -10.07 -12.40
CA ARG A 52 21.62 -10.80 -13.00
C ARG A 52 21.41 -10.43 -14.46
N LYS A 53 21.47 -9.14 -14.79
CA LYS A 53 21.32 -8.66 -16.17
C LYS A 53 22.49 -9.15 -17.06
N SER A 54 23.68 -9.18 -16.52
CA SER A 54 24.85 -9.70 -17.24
C SER A 54 24.72 -11.19 -17.56
N LEU A 55 24.00 -11.93 -16.72
CA LEU A 55 23.73 -13.37 -16.90
C LEU A 55 22.49 -13.63 -17.79
N GLY A 56 21.90 -12.59 -18.39
CA GLY A 56 20.80 -12.73 -19.34
C GLY A 56 19.40 -12.45 -18.78
N ALA A 57 19.27 -11.92 -17.55
CA ALA A 57 17.97 -11.53 -17.02
C ALA A 57 17.40 -10.36 -17.81
N LYS A 58 16.12 -10.47 -18.18
CA LYS A 58 15.41 -9.44 -18.95
C LYS A 58 14.91 -8.32 -18.02
N GLN A 59 14.68 -7.14 -18.59
CA GLN A 59 14.04 -6.04 -17.85
C GLN A 59 12.73 -6.47 -17.20
N LYS A 60 11.92 -7.25 -17.91
CA LYS A 60 10.65 -7.77 -17.42
C LYS A 60 10.82 -8.63 -16.16
N ASP A 61 11.86 -9.42 -16.08
CA ASP A 61 12.12 -10.30 -14.93
C ASP A 61 12.45 -9.47 -13.69
N ILE A 62 13.31 -8.46 -13.84
CA ILE A 62 13.67 -7.53 -12.76
C ILE A 62 12.47 -6.69 -12.32
N LEU A 63 11.71 -6.14 -13.28
CA LEU A 63 10.50 -5.37 -13.00
C LEU A 63 9.49 -6.20 -12.19
N SER A 64 9.21 -7.43 -12.66
CA SER A 64 8.26 -8.32 -11.99
C SER A 64 8.70 -8.65 -10.57
N GLN A 65 9.97 -8.93 -10.37
CA GLN A 65 10.52 -9.25 -9.05
C GLN A 65 10.27 -8.11 -8.04
N PHE A 66 10.61 -6.89 -8.40
CA PHE A 66 10.46 -5.75 -7.50
C PHE A 66 9.00 -5.34 -7.28
N VAL A 67 8.15 -5.47 -8.30
CA VAL A 67 6.70 -5.23 -8.16
C VAL A 67 6.07 -6.26 -7.22
N ILE A 68 6.44 -7.54 -7.36
CA ILE A 68 5.96 -8.61 -6.48
C ILE A 68 6.43 -8.36 -5.03
N GLU A 69 7.68 -7.97 -4.84
CA GLU A 69 8.24 -7.64 -3.52
C GLU A 69 7.46 -6.51 -2.85
N ALA A 70 7.16 -5.42 -3.57
CA ALA A 70 6.34 -4.31 -3.08
C ALA A 70 4.90 -4.75 -2.79
N GLY A 71 4.32 -5.57 -3.66
CA GLY A 71 2.98 -6.14 -3.48
C GLY A 71 2.88 -7.01 -2.24
N MET A 72 3.88 -7.87 -2.01
CA MET A 72 3.95 -8.72 -0.80
C MET A 72 4.06 -7.87 0.46
N LEU A 73 4.89 -6.85 0.44
CA LEU A 73 5.07 -5.93 1.57
C LEU A 73 3.76 -5.24 1.92
N SER A 74 3.03 -4.74 0.93
CA SER A 74 1.74 -4.09 1.14
C SER A 74 0.63 -5.06 1.54
N CYS A 75 0.64 -6.29 1.05
CA CYS A 75 -0.30 -7.33 1.49
C CYS A 75 -0.10 -7.68 2.96
N LEU A 76 1.14 -7.85 3.40
CA LEU A 76 1.45 -8.08 4.82
C LEU A 76 1.01 -6.90 5.68
N GLY A 77 1.33 -5.69 5.27
CA GLY A 77 0.88 -4.47 5.93
C GLY A 77 -0.63 -4.36 5.98
N GLY A 78 -1.30 -4.70 4.89
CA GLY A 78 -2.75 -4.72 4.79
C GLY A 78 -3.40 -5.71 5.76
N VAL A 79 -2.87 -6.92 5.87
CA VAL A 79 -3.36 -7.93 6.84
C VAL A 79 -3.19 -7.42 8.27
N ILE A 80 -2.01 -6.93 8.61
CA ILE A 80 -1.74 -6.36 9.94
C ILE A 80 -2.67 -5.18 10.22
N GLY A 81 -2.83 -4.28 9.25
CA GLY A 81 -3.71 -3.12 9.35
C GLY A 81 -5.17 -3.51 9.56
N ILE A 82 -5.65 -4.53 8.88
CA ILE A 82 -7.02 -5.06 9.05
C ILE A 82 -7.20 -5.62 10.45
N ILE A 83 -6.25 -6.41 10.95
CA ILE A 83 -6.31 -6.98 12.31
C ILE A 83 -6.33 -5.86 13.35
N VAL A 84 -5.37 -4.94 13.29
CA VAL A 84 -5.27 -3.84 14.26
C VAL A 84 -6.48 -2.92 14.18
N GLY A 85 -6.89 -2.53 12.96
CA GLY A 85 -8.06 -1.67 12.75
C GLY A 85 -9.36 -2.31 13.24
N SER A 86 -9.54 -3.61 13.00
CA SER A 86 -10.71 -4.35 13.48
C SER A 86 -10.75 -4.43 15.01
N LEU A 87 -9.61 -4.71 15.64
CA LEU A 87 -9.52 -4.76 17.11
C LEU A 87 -9.82 -3.39 17.72
N LEU A 88 -9.27 -2.31 17.15
CA LEU A 88 -9.55 -0.95 17.64
C LEU A 88 -11.01 -0.57 17.45
N ALA A 89 -11.63 -0.94 16.32
CA ALA A 89 -13.04 -0.67 16.05
C ALA A 89 -13.94 -1.40 17.05
N ILE A 90 -13.67 -2.68 17.32
CA ILE A 90 -14.43 -3.48 18.29
C ILE A 90 -14.28 -2.88 19.70
N LEU A 91 -13.06 -2.52 20.08
CA LEU A 91 -12.81 -1.93 21.41
C LEU A 91 -13.53 -0.59 21.58
N ALA A 92 -13.42 0.28 20.59
CA ALA A 92 -14.11 1.58 20.58
C ALA A 92 -15.63 1.40 20.64
N GLY A 93 -16.16 0.44 19.87
CA GLY A 93 -17.58 0.10 19.90
C GLY A 93 -18.05 -0.30 21.30
N LYS A 94 -17.32 -1.20 21.96
CA LYS A 94 -17.64 -1.62 23.32
C LYS A 94 -17.64 -0.46 24.33
N LEU A 95 -16.68 0.45 24.22
CA LEU A 95 -16.62 1.64 25.08
C LEU A 95 -17.81 2.58 24.87
N LEU A 96 -18.34 2.64 23.65
CA LEU A 96 -19.50 3.47 23.28
C LEU A 96 -20.84 2.73 23.46
N GLY A 97 -20.83 1.47 23.90
CA GLY A 97 -22.04 0.67 24.03
C GLY A 97 -22.61 0.21 22.69
N MET A 98 -21.78 0.12 21.65
CA MET A 98 -22.17 -0.29 20.29
C MET A 98 -21.46 -1.58 19.91
N ASP A 99 -22.20 -2.51 19.33
CA ASP A 99 -21.59 -3.73 18.78
C ASP A 99 -21.15 -3.46 17.34
N ILE A 100 -19.85 -3.16 17.17
CA ILE A 100 -19.24 -2.93 15.89
C ILE A 100 -18.44 -4.16 15.50
N LEU A 101 -18.78 -4.75 14.35
CA LEU A 101 -18.05 -5.88 13.77
C LEU A 101 -17.64 -5.52 12.33
N PRO A 102 -16.38 -5.79 11.93
CA PRO A 102 -15.98 -5.59 10.54
C PRO A 102 -16.78 -6.52 9.63
N THR A 103 -17.23 -5.97 8.49
CA THR A 103 -17.91 -6.73 7.46
C THR A 103 -16.93 -7.40 6.53
N SER A 104 -17.35 -8.51 5.89
CA SER A 104 -16.53 -9.16 4.85
C SER A 104 -16.19 -8.21 3.71
N THR A 105 -17.13 -7.35 3.32
CA THR A 105 -16.90 -6.32 2.30
C THR A 105 -15.81 -5.34 2.70
N SER A 106 -15.83 -4.84 3.93
CA SER A 106 -14.80 -3.94 4.46
C SER A 106 -13.42 -4.57 4.42
N ILE A 107 -13.31 -5.84 4.82
CA ILE A 107 -12.04 -6.59 4.83
C ILE A 107 -11.50 -6.74 3.41
N VAL A 108 -12.34 -7.18 2.46
CA VAL A 108 -11.95 -7.39 1.07
C VAL A 108 -11.54 -6.07 0.40
N VAL A 109 -12.31 -5.01 0.58
CA VAL A 109 -12.00 -3.68 0.03
C VAL A 109 -10.69 -3.17 0.62
N SER A 110 -10.50 -3.24 1.92
CA SER A 110 -9.28 -2.78 2.59
C SER A 110 -8.04 -3.52 2.10
N PHE A 111 -8.11 -4.84 1.97
CA PHE A 111 -7.02 -5.66 1.46
C PHE A 111 -6.71 -5.33 0.00
N THR A 112 -7.72 -5.24 -0.84
CA THR A 112 -7.57 -4.92 -2.27
C THR A 112 -6.94 -3.56 -2.48
N VAL A 113 -7.42 -2.53 -1.78
CA VAL A 113 -6.87 -1.17 -1.86
C VAL A 113 -5.42 -1.15 -1.39
N SER A 114 -5.11 -1.82 -0.29
CA SER A 114 -3.74 -1.92 0.24
C SER A 114 -2.79 -2.58 -0.77
N ALA A 115 -3.19 -3.70 -1.37
CA ALA A 115 -2.41 -4.39 -2.39
C ALA A 115 -2.17 -3.51 -3.62
N MET A 116 -3.19 -2.82 -4.09
CA MET A 116 -3.10 -1.90 -5.23
C MET A 116 -2.15 -0.74 -4.96
N ILE A 117 -2.18 -0.17 -3.78
CA ILE A 117 -1.27 0.91 -3.37
C ILE A 117 0.18 0.41 -3.42
N GLY A 118 0.44 -0.77 -2.90
CA GLY A 118 1.77 -1.37 -2.93
C GLY A 118 2.30 -1.59 -4.34
N VAL A 119 1.48 -2.13 -5.21
CA VAL A 119 1.83 -2.33 -6.63
C VAL A 119 2.07 -0.99 -7.33
N PHE A 120 1.18 -0.02 -7.13
CA PHE A 120 1.29 1.30 -7.76
C PHE A 120 2.57 2.02 -7.34
N PHE A 121 2.83 2.14 -6.05
CA PHE A 121 4.02 2.85 -5.55
C PHE A 121 5.31 2.04 -5.69
N GLY A 122 5.22 0.72 -5.79
CA GLY A 122 6.35 -0.16 -6.05
C GLY A 122 6.79 -0.20 -7.52
N TYR A 123 5.91 0.19 -8.42
CA TYR A 123 6.17 0.14 -9.86
C TYR A 123 7.32 1.05 -10.28
N MET A 124 7.38 2.29 -9.78
CA MET A 124 8.42 3.24 -10.15
C MET A 124 9.83 2.79 -9.73
N PRO A 125 10.09 2.37 -8.45
CA PRO A 125 11.37 1.78 -8.10
C PRO A 125 11.71 0.53 -8.92
N ALA A 126 10.73 -0.33 -9.17
CA ALA A 126 10.90 -1.54 -9.96
C ALA A 126 11.33 -1.22 -11.40
N LYS A 127 10.70 -0.21 -12.01
CA LYS A 127 11.06 0.27 -13.34
C LYS A 127 12.48 0.84 -13.37
N LYS A 128 12.87 1.60 -12.35
CA LYS A 128 14.23 2.13 -12.20
C LYS A 128 15.25 0.99 -12.13
N ALA A 129 14.99 -0.04 -11.34
CA ALA A 129 15.84 -1.22 -11.24
C ALA A 129 15.96 -1.95 -12.59
N ALA A 130 14.83 -2.13 -13.27
CA ALA A 130 14.77 -2.83 -14.55
C ALA A 130 15.56 -2.12 -15.67
N LYS A 131 15.66 -0.80 -15.60
CA LYS A 131 16.37 0.02 -16.60
C LYS A 131 17.86 0.22 -16.31
N LEU A 132 18.40 -0.33 -15.23
CA LEU A 132 19.82 -0.21 -14.92
C LEU A 132 20.68 -0.84 -16.03
N ASN A 133 21.71 -0.09 -16.43
CA ASN A 133 22.73 -0.62 -17.35
C ASN A 133 23.65 -1.58 -16.56
N PRO A 134 23.83 -2.84 -17.01
CA PRO A 134 24.67 -3.80 -16.30
C PRO A 134 26.09 -3.31 -16.04
N ILE A 135 26.68 -2.61 -17.01
CA ILE A 135 28.06 -2.11 -16.90
C ILE A 135 28.15 -1.04 -15.80
N ASP A 136 27.22 -0.09 -15.78
CA ASP A 136 27.18 0.97 -14.78
C ASP A 136 26.84 0.40 -13.38
N ALA A 137 25.95 -0.58 -13.32
CA ALA A 137 25.57 -1.24 -12.08
C ALA A 137 26.74 -2.00 -11.43
N LEU A 138 27.59 -2.65 -12.24
CA LEU A 138 28.76 -3.39 -11.75
C LEU A 138 29.89 -2.48 -11.29
N ARG A 139 29.93 -1.22 -11.72
CA ARG A 139 30.88 -0.21 -11.29
C ARG A 139 30.47 0.48 -9.97
N TYR A 140 29.25 0.27 -9.54
CA TYR A 140 28.71 0.90 -8.34
C TYR A 140 29.28 0.23 -7.08
N ASP A 141 29.91 1.03 -6.21
CA ASP A 141 30.46 0.60 -4.94
C ASP A 141 29.54 0.99 -3.79
#